data_6b2443db50485a4482cf811e7cd15ee8
#
_entry.id   6b2443db50485a4482cf811e7cd15ee8
#
_cell.length_a   1.000
_cell.length_b   1.000
_cell.length_c   1.000
_cell.angle_alpha   90.00
_cell.angle_beta   90.00
_cell.angle_gamma   90.00
#
_symmetry.space_group_name_H-M   'P 1'
#
loop_
_entity.id
_entity.type
_entity.pdbx_description
1 polymer ?
#
loop_
_entity_poly.entity_id
_entity_poly.type
_entity_poly.pdbx_seq_one_letter_code
_entity_poly.pdbx_strand_id
1 'polypeptide(L)'
;MPRHIRFATLLLAGVTGLGAAAEAATPIVFAHRGASAYRPEHTLASYALAIEQGADFVEPDLVSTKDGILVARHENEIGGTTDVSDHPEFASRRTTKTIDGTRMTGWFTEDFTLAELKTLRAEERIPGTRPGNAAYNGQFQVPTLQEVIDLVKQKEIETGRKIGIIPETKHPTYFDRIGLSMEEPLVAALNKNGYTGKDANVFIQSFEVANLVELNKLTEVPLVQLMTTRGGRPWDFIASGDTRTYGDLLTTAGLAGVKAYADVLSTDKSVLIPRDSAGRLANPSSVIADAHAAGLLVVPYTFRPENTFLPTNLRIGSSANAYGNDQAEFLAFLNAGVDGVFADAPDRARAAVTLFASLVPEPSSWAMMLGGFAMIGATLRRRARALVRA
;
A
#
# COMPACT_ATOMS: atom_id res chain seq x y z
N MET A 1 -26.23 54.03 60.33
CA MET A 1 -25.68 53.82 58.95
C MET A 1 -24.97 52.47 58.97
N PRO A 2 -25.53 51.40 58.36
CA PRO A 2 -24.84 50.11 58.24
C PRO A 2 -24.01 50.00 56.96
N ARG A 3 -22.80 49.55 57.07
CA ARG A 3 -21.87 49.28 55.98
C ARG A 3 -22.25 47.93 55.31
N HIS A 4 -22.54 47.93 54.00
CA HIS A 4 -22.71 46.74 53.18
C HIS A 4 -21.36 46.14 52.81
N ILE A 5 -21.09 44.94 53.27
CA ILE A 5 -19.96 44.11 52.79
C ILE A 5 -20.44 43.38 51.54
N ARG A 6 -19.77 43.64 50.38
CA ARG A 6 -20.01 42.88 49.15
C ARG A 6 -19.06 41.69 49.12
N PHE A 7 -19.62 40.50 49.11
CA PHE A 7 -18.92 39.26 48.80
C PHE A 7 -18.71 39.17 47.29
N ALA A 8 -17.46 39.15 46.86
CA ALA A 8 -17.10 38.85 45.49
C ALA A 8 -17.07 37.32 45.31
N THR A 9 -17.99 36.79 44.54
CA THR A 9 -18.03 35.38 44.16
C THR A 9 -17.05 35.20 42.97
N LEU A 10 -15.92 34.55 43.20
CA LEU A 10 -14.98 34.18 42.15
C LEU A 10 -15.54 32.94 41.41
N LEU A 11 -16.09 33.13 40.18
CA LEU A 11 -16.42 32.04 39.30
C LEU A 11 -15.12 31.44 38.75
N LEU A 12 -14.81 30.21 39.16
CA LEU A 12 -13.72 29.39 38.58
C LEU A 12 -14.30 28.77 37.30
N ALA A 13 -14.02 29.39 36.13
CA ALA A 13 -14.32 28.81 34.85
C ALA A 13 -13.38 27.62 34.65
N GLY A 14 -13.92 26.41 34.78
CA GLY A 14 -13.21 25.18 34.44
C GLY A 14 -13.03 25.09 32.94
N VAL A 15 -11.79 25.12 32.50
CA VAL A 15 -11.41 24.81 31.11
C VAL A 15 -11.57 23.29 30.92
N THR A 16 -12.73 22.85 30.42
CA THR A 16 -12.95 21.49 29.91
C THR A 16 -12.65 21.47 28.42
N GLY A 17 -11.38 21.60 28.08
CA GLY A 17 -10.85 21.26 26.76
C GLY A 17 -10.26 19.86 26.80
N LEU A 18 -11.07 18.82 26.96
CA LEU A 18 -10.68 17.47 26.58
C LEU A 18 -10.75 17.41 25.07
N GLY A 19 -9.65 17.77 24.40
CA GLY A 19 -9.46 17.39 23.00
C GLY A 19 -9.61 15.87 22.91
N ALA A 20 -10.57 15.39 22.13
CA ALA A 20 -10.64 13.99 21.77
C ALA A 20 -9.28 13.62 21.18
N ALA A 21 -8.52 12.77 21.88
CA ALA A 21 -7.34 12.17 21.30
C ALA A 21 -7.82 11.41 20.06
N ALA A 22 -7.35 11.81 18.87
CA ALA A 22 -7.64 11.07 17.66
C ALA A 22 -7.16 9.64 17.89
N GLU A 23 -8.06 8.68 17.77
CA GLU A 23 -7.71 7.26 17.80
C GLU A 23 -6.73 7.03 16.64
N ALA A 24 -5.55 6.52 16.94
CA ALA A 24 -4.56 6.24 15.91
C ALA A 24 -5.17 5.23 14.94
N ALA A 25 -5.29 5.61 13.67
CA ALA A 25 -5.85 4.72 12.66
C ALA A 25 -5.04 3.42 12.59
N THR A 26 -5.72 2.28 12.54
CA THR A 26 -5.06 0.98 12.38
C THR A 26 -4.35 0.93 11.03
N PRO A 27 -3.05 0.58 10.98
CA PRO A 27 -2.33 0.49 9.72
C PRO A 27 -2.97 -0.50 8.73
N ILE A 28 -3.01 -0.11 7.45
CA ILE A 28 -3.69 -0.84 6.38
C ILE A 28 -2.78 -1.96 5.86
N VAL A 29 -3.37 -3.15 5.61
CA VAL A 29 -2.68 -4.27 4.96
C VAL A 29 -3.12 -4.36 3.50
N PHE A 30 -2.20 -4.02 2.59
CA PHE A 30 -2.34 -4.18 1.15
C PHE A 30 -1.71 -5.51 0.72
N ALA A 31 -2.50 -6.38 0.09
CA ALA A 31 -2.03 -7.66 -0.43
C ALA A 31 -1.38 -7.46 -1.80
N HIS A 32 -0.04 -7.36 -1.83
CA HIS A 32 0.77 -7.13 -3.03
C HIS A 32 0.59 -8.27 -4.03
N ARG A 33 -0.16 -8.00 -5.10
CA ARG A 33 -0.55 -8.99 -6.13
C ARG A 33 -1.37 -10.17 -5.58
N GLY A 34 -2.08 -9.93 -4.48
CA GLY A 34 -2.76 -10.95 -3.69
C GLY A 34 -1.87 -11.57 -2.61
N ALA A 35 -2.14 -12.82 -2.21
CA ALA A 35 -1.28 -13.61 -1.32
C ALA A 35 -0.14 -14.27 -2.13
N SER A 36 0.69 -13.44 -2.77
CA SER A 36 1.69 -13.87 -3.75
C SER A 36 2.84 -14.69 -3.16
N ALA A 37 3.00 -14.69 -1.81
CA ALA A 37 3.89 -15.64 -1.15
C ALA A 37 3.36 -17.09 -1.17
N TYR A 38 2.09 -17.32 -1.51
CA TYR A 38 1.42 -18.62 -1.39
C TYR A 38 0.71 -19.10 -2.66
N ARG A 39 0.50 -18.22 -3.64
CA ARG A 39 -0.17 -18.51 -4.92
C ARG A 39 0.49 -17.70 -6.04
N PRO A 40 0.46 -18.17 -7.28
CA PRO A 40 0.88 -17.34 -8.41
C PRO A 40 0.17 -15.98 -8.38
N GLU A 41 0.98 -14.93 -8.51
CA GLU A 41 0.53 -13.53 -8.41
C GLU A 41 -0.59 -13.22 -9.40
N HIS A 42 -1.43 -12.21 -9.07
CA HIS A 42 -2.49 -11.73 -9.96
C HIS A 42 -3.43 -12.82 -10.45
N THR A 43 -3.81 -13.75 -9.57
CA THR A 43 -4.87 -14.73 -9.82
C THR A 43 -6.03 -14.52 -8.85
N LEU A 44 -7.25 -14.89 -9.23
CA LEU A 44 -8.40 -14.82 -8.32
C LEU A 44 -8.17 -15.66 -7.06
N ALA A 45 -7.44 -16.78 -7.18
CA ALA A 45 -7.07 -17.61 -6.04
C ALA A 45 -6.09 -16.90 -5.08
N SER A 46 -5.15 -16.10 -5.61
CA SER A 46 -4.25 -15.28 -4.80
C SER A 46 -5.00 -14.18 -4.06
N TYR A 47 -5.92 -13.49 -4.72
CA TYR A 47 -6.76 -12.45 -4.10
C TYR A 47 -7.72 -13.01 -3.05
N ALA A 48 -8.40 -14.13 -3.36
CA ALA A 48 -9.30 -14.78 -2.40
C ALA A 48 -8.56 -15.20 -1.12
N LEU A 49 -7.39 -15.83 -1.26
CA LEU A 49 -6.55 -16.20 -0.13
C LEU A 49 -6.08 -14.98 0.68
N ALA A 50 -5.70 -13.89 0.01
CA ALA A 50 -5.29 -12.65 0.67
C ALA A 50 -6.42 -12.08 1.56
N ILE A 51 -7.65 -12.09 1.06
CA ILE A 51 -8.83 -11.65 1.81
C ILE A 51 -9.09 -12.55 3.02
N GLU A 52 -8.98 -13.87 2.85
CA GLU A 52 -9.10 -14.84 3.95
C GLU A 52 -8.01 -14.66 5.01
N GLN A 53 -6.81 -14.26 4.60
CA GLN A 53 -5.68 -13.93 5.47
C GLN A 53 -5.78 -12.56 6.15
N GLY A 54 -6.85 -11.79 5.91
CA GLY A 54 -7.12 -10.54 6.60
C GLY A 54 -6.56 -9.29 5.93
N ALA A 55 -6.24 -9.34 4.63
CA ALA A 55 -5.96 -8.12 3.87
C ALA A 55 -7.15 -7.15 3.91
N ASP A 56 -6.85 -5.84 3.94
CA ASP A 56 -7.85 -4.78 3.82
C ASP A 56 -8.08 -4.42 2.36
N PHE A 57 -7.02 -4.50 1.53
CA PHE A 57 -7.05 -4.23 0.10
C PHE A 57 -6.32 -5.33 -0.68
N VAL A 58 -6.82 -5.64 -1.87
CA VAL A 58 -6.08 -6.46 -2.86
C VAL A 58 -5.59 -5.58 -4.00
N GLU A 59 -4.40 -5.88 -4.50
CA GLU A 59 -3.72 -5.08 -5.52
C GLU A 59 -3.71 -5.80 -6.86
N PRO A 60 -4.50 -5.36 -7.85
CA PRO A 60 -4.34 -5.73 -9.24
C PRO A 60 -3.47 -4.72 -10.00
N ASP A 61 -2.28 -5.12 -10.43
CA ASP A 61 -1.51 -4.38 -11.44
C ASP A 61 -2.19 -4.56 -12.81
N LEU A 62 -2.44 -3.49 -13.53
CA LEU A 62 -3.24 -3.51 -14.74
C LEU A 62 -2.41 -3.20 -15.98
N VAL A 63 -2.63 -4.01 -17.00
CA VAL A 63 -2.17 -3.81 -18.37
C VAL A 63 -3.34 -3.99 -19.34
N SER A 64 -3.24 -3.45 -20.55
CA SER A 64 -4.31 -3.55 -21.56
C SER A 64 -4.08 -4.72 -22.50
N THR A 65 -5.17 -5.39 -22.91
CA THR A 65 -5.18 -6.33 -24.02
C THR A 65 -5.28 -5.59 -25.36
N LYS A 66 -5.13 -6.31 -26.46
CA LYS A 66 -5.29 -5.79 -27.82
C LYS A 66 -6.68 -5.18 -28.07
N ASP A 67 -7.70 -5.68 -27.43
CA ASP A 67 -9.10 -5.24 -27.50
C ASP A 67 -9.48 -4.29 -26.35
N GLY A 68 -8.48 -3.71 -25.65
CA GLY A 68 -8.67 -2.64 -24.67
C GLY A 68 -9.24 -3.09 -23.32
N ILE A 69 -9.16 -4.37 -22.98
CA ILE A 69 -9.63 -4.88 -21.70
C ILE A 69 -8.51 -4.86 -20.68
N LEU A 70 -8.75 -4.29 -19.50
CA LEU A 70 -7.80 -4.28 -18.40
C LEU A 70 -7.72 -5.65 -17.72
N VAL A 71 -6.51 -6.21 -17.70
CA VAL A 71 -6.20 -7.51 -17.06
C VAL A 71 -5.11 -7.35 -16.01
N ALA A 72 -5.15 -8.20 -14.99
CA ALA A 72 -4.19 -8.13 -13.88
C ALA A 72 -2.90 -8.87 -14.23
N ARG A 73 -1.84 -8.12 -14.54
CA ARG A 73 -0.45 -8.55 -14.72
C ARG A 73 0.52 -7.42 -14.35
N HIS A 74 1.65 -7.76 -13.72
CA HIS A 74 2.63 -6.75 -13.32
C HIS A 74 3.36 -6.12 -14.51
N GLU A 75 3.72 -6.91 -15.51
CA GLU A 75 4.23 -6.42 -16.80
C GLU A 75 3.25 -6.81 -17.91
N ASN A 76 3.31 -6.08 -19.02
CA ASN A 76 2.65 -6.48 -20.26
C ASN A 76 3.39 -7.66 -20.95
N GLU A 77 4.67 -7.92 -20.66
CA GLU A 77 5.37 -9.14 -21.06
C GLU A 77 4.96 -10.30 -20.16
N ILE A 78 4.35 -11.35 -20.74
CA ILE A 78 3.69 -12.45 -20.00
C ILE A 78 4.42 -13.79 -20.05
N GLY A 79 5.57 -13.88 -20.71
CA GLY A 79 6.31 -15.13 -20.89
C GLY A 79 6.86 -15.73 -19.58
N GLY A 80 7.12 -14.88 -18.57
CA GLY A 80 7.64 -15.33 -17.28
C GLY A 80 6.57 -15.57 -16.20
N THR A 81 5.29 -15.32 -16.51
CA THR A 81 4.18 -15.43 -15.53
C THR A 81 2.96 -16.16 -16.07
N THR A 82 3.07 -16.71 -17.29
CA THR A 82 2.06 -17.57 -17.92
C THR A 82 2.72 -18.69 -18.72
N ASP A 83 1.94 -19.71 -19.04
CA ASP A 83 2.31 -20.84 -19.89
C ASP A 83 2.31 -20.52 -21.39
N VAL A 84 2.36 -19.25 -21.80
CA VAL A 84 2.28 -18.84 -23.20
C VAL A 84 3.36 -19.47 -24.09
N SER A 85 4.52 -19.82 -23.55
CA SER A 85 5.58 -20.51 -24.25
C SER A 85 5.20 -21.94 -24.67
N ASP A 86 4.25 -22.56 -23.99
CA ASP A 86 3.74 -23.91 -24.23
C ASP A 86 2.59 -23.94 -25.25
N HIS A 87 2.21 -22.77 -25.78
CA HIS A 87 1.16 -22.56 -26.74
C HIS A 87 1.73 -22.34 -28.16
N PRO A 88 1.92 -23.39 -28.98
CA PRO A 88 2.53 -23.29 -30.31
C PRO A 88 1.77 -22.36 -31.26
N GLU A 89 0.45 -22.19 -31.09
CA GLU A 89 -0.37 -21.25 -31.85
C GLU A 89 0.05 -19.78 -31.64
N PHE A 90 0.72 -19.46 -30.53
CA PHE A 90 1.21 -18.11 -30.21
C PHE A 90 2.72 -17.94 -30.44
N ALA A 91 3.41 -18.98 -30.89
CA ALA A 91 4.88 -18.91 -31.10
C ALA A 91 5.30 -17.78 -32.01
N SER A 92 4.55 -17.51 -33.11
CA SER A 92 4.82 -16.42 -34.06
C SER A 92 4.61 -15.02 -33.52
N ARG A 93 3.94 -14.85 -32.36
CA ARG A 93 3.73 -13.55 -31.71
C ARG A 93 4.89 -13.14 -30.82
N ARG A 94 5.84 -14.06 -30.56
CA ARG A 94 7.03 -13.70 -29.78
C ARG A 94 7.85 -12.64 -30.54
N THR A 95 7.99 -11.47 -29.92
CA THR A 95 8.59 -10.30 -30.57
C THR A 95 9.45 -9.51 -29.57
N THR A 96 10.13 -8.49 -30.06
CA THR A 96 10.92 -7.58 -29.23
C THR A 96 10.29 -6.20 -29.26
N LYS A 97 9.96 -5.68 -28.07
CA LYS A 97 9.45 -4.32 -27.88
C LYS A 97 10.35 -3.52 -26.95
N THR A 98 10.20 -2.21 -26.97
CA THR A 98 10.83 -1.32 -25.98
C THR A 98 9.74 -0.76 -25.09
N ILE A 99 9.75 -1.17 -23.83
CA ILE A 99 8.80 -0.75 -22.81
C ILE A 99 9.57 0.14 -21.81
N ASP A 100 9.17 1.38 -21.66
CA ASP A 100 9.80 2.37 -20.77
C ASP A 100 11.33 2.40 -20.91
N GLY A 101 11.79 2.47 -22.16
CA GLY A 101 13.21 2.48 -22.49
C GLY A 101 13.95 1.15 -22.37
N THR A 102 13.30 0.11 -21.83
CA THR A 102 13.86 -1.24 -21.68
C THR A 102 13.46 -2.13 -22.85
N ARG A 103 14.45 -2.72 -23.51
CA ARG A 103 14.21 -3.67 -24.60
C ARG A 103 13.90 -5.06 -24.03
N MET A 104 12.71 -5.58 -24.32
CA MET A 104 12.22 -6.87 -23.87
C MET A 104 11.85 -7.75 -25.05
N THR A 105 12.06 -9.07 -24.93
CA THR A 105 11.69 -10.04 -25.96
C THR A 105 10.80 -11.11 -25.34
N GLY A 106 9.57 -11.20 -25.80
CA GLY A 106 8.58 -12.13 -25.25
C GLY A 106 7.23 -12.01 -25.94
N TRP A 107 6.17 -12.26 -25.19
CA TRP A 107 4.78 -12.13 -25.59
C TRP A 107 4.12 -11.03 -24.76
N PHE A 108 3.40 -10.13 -25.42
CA PHE A 108 2.90 -8.92 -24.78
C PHE A 108 1.37 -8.89 -24.81
N THR A 109 0.73 -8.51 -23.71
CA THR A 109 -0.74 -8.52 -23.54
C THR A 109 -1.49 -7.78 -24.65
N GLU A 110 -0.95 -6.66 -25.12
CA GLU A 110 -1.53 -5.84 -26.21
C GLU A 110 -1.44 -6.50 -27.59
N ASP A 111 -0.79 -7.65 -27.72
CA ASP A 111 -0.81 -8.47 -28.94
C ASP A 111 -1.89 -9.57 -28.89
N PHE A 112 -2.60 -9.73 -27.76
CA PHE A 112 -3.62 -10.74 -27.51
C PHE A 112 -4.98 -10.10 -27.22
N THR A 113 -6.03 -10.67 -27.78
CA THR A 113 -7.39 -10.38 -27.32
C THR A 113 -7.62 -10.99 -25.94
N LEU A 114 -8.65 -10.51 -25.20
CA LEU A 114 -9.03 -11.13 -23.94
C LEU A 114 -9.33 -12.62 -24.11
N ALA A 115 -10.04 -12.99 -25.18
CA ALA A 115 -10.40 -14.39 -25.43
C ALA A 115 -9.16 -15.29 -25.56
N GLU A 116 -8.10 -14.81 -26.20
CA GLU A 116 -6.82 -15.53 -26.31
C GLU A 116 -6.10 -15.60 -24.97
N LEU A 117 -6.01 -14.48 -24.22
CA LEU A 117 -5.40 -14.49 -22.88
C LEU A 117 -6.11 -15.44 -21.92
N LYS A 118 -7.41 -15.62 -22.05
CA LYS A 118 -8.19 -16.57 -21.22
C LYS A 118 -7.87 -18.04 -21.49
N THR A 119 -7.18 -18.37 -22.60
CA THR A 119 -6.66 -19.73 -22.85
C THR A 119 -5.42 -20.03 -22.05
N LEU A 120 -4.64 -19.01 -21.66
CA LEU A 120 -3.41 -19.12 -20.90
C LEU A 120 -3.68 -19.37 -19.41
N ARG A 121 -2.65 -19.89 -18.74
CA ARG A 121 -2.63 -20.13 -17.29
C ARG A 121 -1.48 -19.41 -16.63
N ALA A 122 -1.73 -18.91 -15.43
CA ALA A 122 -0.73 -18.24 -14.62
C ALA A 122 0.32 -19.22 -14.09
N GLU A 123 1.56 -18.73 -14.00
CA GLU A 123 2.71 -19.42 -13.44
C GLU A 123 3.40 -18.57 -12.37
N GLU A 124 4.09 -19.25 -11.45
CA GLU A 124 4.88 -18.58 -10.42
C GLU A 124 6.08 -17.85 -11.04
N ARG A 125 6.22 -16.57 -10.72
CA ARG A 125 7.29 -15.68 -11.22
C ARG A 125 8.69 -16.11 -10.75
N ILE A 126 8.81 -16.53 -9.48
CA ILE A 126 10.08 -16.84 -8.82
C ILE A 126 10.11 -18.27 -8.26
N PRO A 127 9.91 -19.31 -9.12
CA PRO A 127 9.74 -20.69 -8.67
C PRO A 127 10.95 -21.20 -7.89
N GLY A 128 12.16 -20.67 -8.16
CA GLY A 128 13.37 -20.99 -7.39
C GLY A 128 13.31 -20.52 -5.93
N THR A 129 12.61 -19.44 -5.65
CA THR A 129 12.41 -18.91 -4.29
C THR A 129 11.12 -19.48 -3.66
N ARG A 130 10.08 -19.66 -4.47
CA ARG A 130 8.74 -20.11 -4.04
C ARG A 130 8.32 -21.43 -4.73
N PRO A 131 9.06 -22.53 -4.53
CA PRO A 131 8.75 -23.80 -5.21
C PRO A 131 7.36 -24.35 -4.85
N GLY A 132 6.84 -24.03 -3.64
CA GLY A 132 5.48 -24.38 -3.24
C GLY A 132 4.40 -23.73 -4.11
N ASN A 133 4.64 -22.52 -4.61
CA ASN A 133 3.70 -21.83 -5.51
C ASN A 133 3.69 -22.43 -6.91
N ALA A 134 4.84 -22.94 -7.38
CA ALA A 134 4.95 -23.61 -8.68
C ALA A 134 4.05 -24.84 -8.79
N ALA A 135 3.63 -25.45 -7.67
CA ALA A 135 2.62 -26.52 -7.66
C ALA A 135 1.24 -26.07 -8.18
N TYR A 136 1.00 -24.76 -8.27
CA TYR A 136 -0.23 -24.17 -8.79
C TYR A 136 -0.09 -23.65 -10.23
N ASN A 137 1.06 -23.81 -10.87
CA ASN A 137 1.26 -23.44 -12.28
C ASN A 137 0.22 -24.17 -13.15
N GLY A 138 -0.30 -23.47 -14.16
CA GLY A 138 -1.28 -24.04 -15.07
C GLY A 138 -2.73 -24.16 -14.53
N GLN A 139 -3.00 -23.75 -13.26
CA GLN A 139 -4.32 -23.95 -12.66
C GLN A 139 -5.25 -22.72 -12.80
N PHE A 140 -4.71 -21.50 -12.88
CA PHE A 140 -5.49 -20.28 -12.80
C PHE A 140 -5.38 -19.44 -14.07
N GLN A 141 -6.48 -18.83 -14.47
CA GLN A 141 -6.51 -17.88 -15.60
C GLN A 141 -5.97 -16.50 -15.19
N VAL A 142 -5.60 -15.69 -16.20
CA VAL A 142 -5.35 -14.25 -16.05
C VAL A 142 -6.71 -13.56 -15.82
N PRO A 143 -6.95 -12.88 -14.69
CA PRO A 143 -8.21 -12.21 -14.44
C PRO A 143 -8.28 -10.82 -15.08
N THR A 144 -9.49 -10.40 -15.43
CA THR A 144 -9.80 -8.99 -15.74
C THR A 144 -9.98 -8.18 -14.46
N LEU A 145 -9.88 -6.85 -14.56
CA LEU A 145 -10.24 -5.95 -13.44
C LEU A 145 -11.68 -6.21 -12.95
N GLN A 146 -12.65 -6.44 -13.87
CA GLN A 146 -14.03 -6.70 -13.46
C GLN A 146 -14.14 -7.99 -12.65
N GLU A 147 -13.45 -9.07 -13.02
CA GLU A 147 -13.46 -10.33 -12.26
C GLU A 147 -12.84 -10.16 -10.86
N VAL A 148 -11.82 -9.30 -10.72
CA VAL A 148 -11.27 -8.96 -9.38
C VAL A 148 -12.29 -8.19 -8.55
N ILE A 149 -12.97 -7.20 -9.14
CA ILE A 149 -14.02 -6.43 -8.46
C ILE A 149 -15.17 -7.36 -8.02
N ASP A 150 -15.61 -8.26 -8.89
CA ASP A 150 -16.69 -9.20 -8.60
C ASP A 150 -16.31 -10.14 -7.45
N LEU A 151 -15.08 -10.65 -7.45
CA LEU A 151 -14.53 -11.45 -6.34
C LEU A 151 -14.55 -10.67 -5.03
N VAL A 152 -14.07 -9.42 -5.03
CA VAL A 152 -14.02 -8.59 -3.81
C VAL A 152 -15.43 -8.39 -3.25
N LYS A 153 -16.39 -8.01 -4.10
CA LYS A 153 -17.80 -7.85 -3.68
C LYS A 153 -18.41 -9.14 -3.12
N GLN A 154 -18.12 -10.27 -3.75
CA GLN A 154 -18.55 -11.57 -3.23
C GLN A 154 -17.95 -11.83 -1.84
N LYS A 155 -16.64 -11.60 -1.68
CA LYS A 155 -15.94 -11.80 -0.40
C LYS A 155 -16.39 -10.82 0.68
N GLU A 156 -16.77 -9.60 0.34
CA GLU A 156 -17.40 -8.67 1.30
C GLU A 156 -18.71 -9.24 1.88
N ILE A 157 -19.55 -9.84 1.02
CA ILE A 157 -20.79 -10.49 1.45
C ILE A 157 -20.49 -11.72 2.35
N GLU A 158 -19.53 -12.56 1.95
CA GLU A 158 -19.17 -13.79 2.66
C GLU A 158 -18.57 -13.51 4.04
N THR A 159 -17.74 -12.46 4.16
CA THR A 159 -16.98 -12.16 5.37
C THR A 159 -17.63 -11.12 6.27
N GLY A 160 -18.56 -10.33 5.75
CA GLY A 160 -19.12 -9.15 6.43
C GLY A 160 -18.12 -8.00 6.62
N ARG A 161 -16.91 -8.09 6.04
CA ARG A 161 -15.87 -7.06 6.11
C ARG A 161 -15.92 -6.17 4.85
N LYS A 162 -15.57 -4.89 5.00
CA LYS A 162 -15.22 -4.05 3.86
C LYS A 162 -13.84 -4.42 3.35
N ILE A 163 -13.71 -4.63 2.05
CA ILE A 163 -12.48 -5.01 1.37
C ILE A 163 -12.31 -4.09 0.19
N GLY A 164 -11.14 -3.44 0.10
CA GLY A 164 -10.85 -2.52 -0.99
C GLY A 164 -10.04 -3.15 -2.12
N ILE A 165 -9.89 -2.38 -3.18
CA ILE A 165 -8.97 -2.65 -4.28
C ILE A 165 -8.00 -1.49 -4.44
N ILE A 166 -6.78 -1.79 -4.89
CA ILE A 166 -5.77 -0.78 -5.19
C ILE A 166 -5.13 -1.07 -6.56
N PRO A 167 -5.84 -0.79 -7.68
CA PRO A 167 -5.31 -1.01 -9.01
C PRO A 167 -4.12 -0.09 -9.32
N GLU A 168 -3.06 -0.67 -9.90
CA GLU A 168 -1.94 0.07 -10.49
C GLU A 168 -2.08 0.13 -12.01
N THR A 169 -1.90 1.30 -12.61
CA THR A 169 -1.71 1.43 -14.05
C THR A 169 -0.24 1.20 -14.40
N LYS A 170 0.05 0.09 -15.09
CA LYS A 170 1.41 -0.27 -15.52
C LYS A 170 1.74 0.36 -16.87
N HIS A 171 2.91 1.01 -16.98
CA HIS A 171 3.41 1.57 -18.24
C HIS A 171 2.41 2.51 -18.95
N PRO A 172 1.69 3.45 -18.24
CA PRO A 172 0.62 4.23 -18.87
C PRO A 172 1.11 5.04 -20.07
N THR A 173 2.26 5.73 -20.01
CA THR A 173 2.84 6.43 -21.17
C THR A 173 3.09 5.50 -22.38
N TYR A 174 3.45 4.24 -22.15
CA TYR A 174 3.61 3.27 -23.24
C TYR A 174 2.27 2.92 -23.88
N PHE A 175 1.26 2.60 -23.05
CA PHE A 175 -0.07 2.24 -23.53
C PHE A 175 -0.76 3.40 -24.25
N ASP A 176 -0.63 4.64 -23.77
CA ASP A 176 -1.13 5.84 -24.47
C ASP A 176 -0.54 5.98 -25.88
N ARG A 177 0.77 5.77 -26.02
CA ARG A 177 1.46 5.89 -27.32
C ARG A 177 0.99 4.88 -28.36
N ILE A 178 0.46 3.75 -27.92
CA ILE A 178 -0.07 2.71 -28.83
C ILE A 178 -1.61 2.77 -28.92
N GLY A 179 -2.25 3.79 -28.34
CA GLY A 179 -3.71 4.00 -28.40
C GLY A 179 -4.53 3.04 -27.53
N LEU A 180 -3.94 2.55 -26.45
CA LEU A 180 -4.56 1.66 -25.46
C LEU A 180 -4.52 2.29 -24.07
N SER A 181 -4.90 3.58 -23.96
CA SER A 181 -5.02 4.30 -22.68
C SER A 181 -5.81 3.51 -21.66
N MET A 182 -5.38 3.54 -20.39
CA MET A 182 -5.96 2.75 -19.32
C MET A 182 -6.82 3.60 -18.36
N GLU A 183 -6.67 4.92 -18.35
CA GLU A 183 -7.28 5.83 -17.40
C GLU A 183 -8.80 5.81 -17.49
N GLU A 184 -9.33 6.07 -18.67
CA GLU A 184 -10.78 6.13 -18.85
C GLU A 184 -11.45 4.76 -18.68
N PRO A 185 -10.91 3.63 -19.22
CA PRO A 185 -11.46 2.31 -18.94
C PRO A 185 -11.44 1.95 -17.45
N LEU A 186 -10.37 2.32 -16.73
CA LEU A 186 -10.26 2.10 -15.29
C LEU A 186 -11.33 2.90 -14.54
N VAL A 187 -11.40 4.21 -14.75
CA VAL A 187 -12.38 5.09 -14.09
C VAL A 187 -13.81 4.66 -14.43
N ALA A 188 -14.09 4.29 -15.69
CA ALA A 188 -15.40 3.79 -16.09
C ALA A 188 -15.77 2.49 -15.36
N ALA A 189 -14.82 1.55 -15.24
CA ALA A 189 -15.04 0.30 -14.50
C ALA A 189 -15.30 0.56 -13.00
N LEU A 190 -14.54 1.46 -12.38
CA LEU A 190 -14.73 1.82 -10.99
C LEU A 190 -16.10 2.48 -10.75
N ASN A 191 -16.47 3.48 -11.57
CA ASN A 191 -17.75 4.17 -11.48
C ASN A 191 -18.94 3.21 -11.68
N LYS A 192 -18.88 2.32 -12.68
CA LYS A 192 -19.89 1.29 -12.92
C LYS A 192 -20.10 0.40 -11.71
N ASN A 193 -19.06 0.19 -10.92
CA ASN A 193 -19.09 -0.68 -9.74
C ASN A 193 -19.34 0.07 -8.42
N GLY A 194 -19.58 1.39 -8.45
CA GLY A 194 -19.92 2.19 -7.27
C GLY A 194 -18.70 2.70 -6.50
N TYR A 195 -17.50 2.55 -7.02
CA TYR A 195 -16.28 3.14 -6.45
C TYR A 195 -16.13 4.58 -6.94
N THR A 196 -16.78 5.52 -6.23
CA THR A 196 -16.79 6.96 -6.58
C THR A 196 -16.56 7.83 -5.35
N GLY A 197 -15.88 8.96 -5.55
CA GLY A 197 -15.59 9.91 -4.47
C GLY A 197 -14.44 9.47 -3.55
N LYS A 198 -14.00 10.39 -2.71
CA LYS A 198 -12.82 10.22 -1.84
C LYS A 198 -12.99 9.24 -0.68
N ASP A 199 -14.22 8.89 -0.34
CA ASP A 199 -14.50 7.92 0.71
C ASP A 199 -14.74 6.50 0.16
N ALA A 200 -14.55 6.30 -1.16
CA ALA A 200 -14.63 4.99 -1.78
C ALA A 200 -13.52 4.06 -1.27
N ASN A 201 -13.86 2.78 -1.07
CA ASN A 201 -12.89 1.80 -0.59
C ASN A 201 -12.00 1.31 -1.76
N VAL A 202 -11.33 2.27 -2.40
CA VAL A 202 -10.43 2.06 -3.53
C VAL A 202 -9.35 3.13 -3.53
N PHE A 203 -8.14 2.76 -3.96
CA PHE A 203 -7.06 3.67 -4.34
C PHE A 203 -6.67 3.37 -5.78
N ILE A 204 -6.13 4.35 -6.52
CA ILE A 204 -5.48 4.11 -7.80
C ILE A 204 -4.02 4.50 -7.66
N GLN A 205 -3.11 3.66 -8.16
CA GLN A 205 -1.68 3.90 -8.00
C GLN A 205 -0.93 3.91 -9.34
N SER A 206 0.13 4.70 -9.40
CA SER A 206 1.03 4.77 -10.55
C SER A 206 2.43 5.26 -10.15
N PHE A 207 3.43 4.81 -10.91
CA PHE A 207 4.79 5.36 -10.84
C PHE A 207 4.94 6.67 -11.64
N GLU A 208 4.04 6.93 -12.59
CA GLU A 208 4.12 8.08 -13.47
C GLU A 208 3.26 9.24 -12.95
N VAL A 209 3.88 10.43 -12.90
CA VAL A 209 3.24 11.64 -12.37
C VAL A 209 2.14 12.14 -13.31
N ALA A 210 2.40 12.16 -14.63
CA ALA A 210 1.43 12.64 -15.62
C ALA A 210 0.14 11.81 -15.58
N ASN A 211 0.24 10.50 -15.43
CA ASN A 211 -0.89 9.58 -15.29
C ASN A 211 -1.75 9.93 -14.07
N LEU A 212 -1.14 10.15 -12.90
CA LEU A 212 -1.88 10.54 -11.70
C LEU A 212 -2.50 11.94 -11.81
N VAL A 213 -1.80 12.88 -12.43
CA VAL A 213 -2.35 14.23 -12.70
C VAL A 213 -3.56 14.19 -13.63
N GLU A 214 -3.59 13.24 -14.58
CA GLU A 214 -4.73 13.01 -15.45
C GLU A 214 -5.88 12.34 -14.70
N LEU A 215 -5.60 11.25 -13.97
CA LEU A 215 -6.58 10.57 -13.13
C LEU A 215 -7.23 11.50 -12.12
N ASN A 216 -6.47 12.44 -11.52
CA ASN A 216 -6.99 13.42 -10.56
C ASN A 216 -8.03 14.38 -11.17
N LYS A 217 -8.10 14.50 -12.52
CA LYS A 217 -9.14 15.25 -13.22
C LYS A 217 -10.37 14.40 -13.54
N LEU A 218 -10.19 13.08 -13.65
CA LEU A 218 -11.21 12.13 -14.06
C LEU A 218 -12.00 11.54 -12.88
N THR A 219 -11.41 11.52 -11.68
CA THR A 219 -12.03 10.92 -10.50
C THR A 219 -11.64 11.63 -9.21
N GLU A 220 -12.50 11.50 -8.18
CA GLU A 220 -12.19 11.93 -6.81
C GLU A 220 -11.66 10.77 -5.93
N VAL A 221 -11.48 9.58 -6.50
CA VAL A 221 -10.92 8.42 -5.81
C VAL A 221 -9.49 8.74 -5.35
N PRO A 222 -9.10 8.40 -4.11
CA PRO A 222 -7.75 8.65 -3.62
C PRO A 222 -6.65 8.04 -4.50
N LEU A 223 -5.61 8.81 -4.75
CA LEU A 223 -4.49 8.45 -5.63
C LEU A 223 -3.21 8.22 -4.85
N VAL A 224 -2.40 7.29 -5.34
CA VAL A 224 -1.13 6.87 -4.72
C VAL A 224 0.02 7.14 -5.68
N GLN A 225 0.95 8.00 -5.31
CA GLN A 225 2.20 8.17 -6.02
C GLN A 225 3.17 7.08 -5.59
N LEU A 226 3.46 6.15 -6.48
CA LEU A 226 4.51 5.15 -6.32
C LEU A 226 5.88 5.74 -6.66
N MET A 227 6.90 5.43 -5.86
CA MET A 227 8.27 5.86 -6.10
C MET A 227 9.25 4.71 -5.85
N THR A 228 10.21 4.52 -6.75
CA THR A 228 11.31 3.60 -6.54
C THR A 228 12.36 4.20 -5.57
N THR A 229 13.63 3.97 -5.78
CA THR A 229 14.70 4.61 -5.00
C THR A 229 14.84 6.10 -5.37
N ARG A 230 15.48 6.88 -4.52
CA ARG A 230 15.69 8.34 -4.73
C ARG A 230 16.32 8.69 -6.08
N GLY A 231 17.21 7.86 -6.61
CA GLY A 231 17.86 8.08 -7.90
C GLY A 231 17.03 7.65 -9.12
N GLY A 232 15.92 6.92 -8.89
CA GLY A 232 14.99 6.54 -9.96
C GLY A 232 14.25 7.75 -10.52
N ARG A 233 13.67 7.61 -11.71
CA ARG A 233 12.89 8.65 -12.39
C ARG A 233 11.57 8.09 -12.89
N PRO A 234 10.45 8.83 -12.77
CA PRO A 234 9.22 8.49 -13.47
C PRO A 234 9.47 8.36 -14.97
N TRP A 235 8.83 7.39 -15.62
CA TRP A 235 9.06 7.20 -17.06
C TRP A 235 8.52 8.38 -17.90
N ASP A 236 7.38 8.91 -17.55
CA ASP A 236 6.83 10.12 -18.19
C ASP A 236 7.80 11.32 -18.12
N PHE A 237 8.57 11.48 -17.03
CA PHE A 237 9.63 12.48 -16.93
C PHE A 237 10.77 12.21 -17.90
N ILE A 238 11.21 10.95 -18.00
CA ILE A 238 12.24 10.56 -18.97
C ILE A 238 11.73 10.82 -20.39
N ALA A 239 10.51 10.43 -20.67
CA ALA A 239 9.88 10.52 -21.98
C ALA A 239 9.63 11.96 -22.44
N SER A 240 9.38 12.89 -21.50
CA SER A 240 9.19 14.33 -21.75
C SER A 240 10.46 15.15 -21.65
N GLY A 241 11.61 14.57 -21.23
CA GLY A 241 12.86 15.28 -21.02
C GLY A 241 12.97 16.01 -19.68
N ASP A 242 12.02 15.80 -18.75
CA ASP A 242 12.13 16.30 -17.36
C ASP A 242 13.25 15.56 -16.65
N THR A 243 14.17 16.28 -16.02
CA THR A 243 15.35 15.71 -15.37
C THR A 243 15.14 15.34 -13.91
N ARG A 244 13.99 15.68 -13.32
CA ARG A 244 13.69 15.39 -11.92
C ARG A 244 13.68 13.87 -11.66
N THR A 245 14.13 13.53 -10.46
CA THR A 245 14.15 12.17 -9.90
C THR A 245 13.06 12.01 -8.86
N TYR A 246 12.80 10.80 -8.39
CA TYR A 246 11.97 10.58 -7.21
C TYR A 246 12.58 11.26 -5.95
N GLY A 247 13.91 11.42 -5.89
CA GLY A 247 14.56 12.18 -4.82
C GLY A 247 14.15 13.65 -4.79
N ASP A 248 13.90 14.27 -5.94
CA ASP A 248 13.41 15.64 -6.03
C ASP A 248 11.94 15.74 -5.55
N LEU A 249 11.12 14.73 -5.86
CA LEU A 249 9.73 14.63 -5.37
C LEU A 249 9.66 14.36 -3.87
N LEU A 250 10.69 13.81 -3.24
CA LEU A 250 10.79 13.53 -1.81
C LEU A 250 11.34 14.70 -0.99
N THR A 251 11.62 15.85 -1.60
CA THR A 251 11.90 17.10 -0.86
C THR A 251 10.61 17.69 -0.30
N THR A 252 10.70 18.59 0.70
CA THR A 252 9.51 19.26 1.25
C THR A 252 8.66 19.93 0.16
N ALA A 253 9.30 20.64 -0.79
CA ALA A 253 8.61 21.24 -1.92
C ALA A 253 8.04 20.19 -2.89
N GLY A 254 8.78 19.11 -3.12
CA GLY A 254 8.33 17.98 -3.96
C GLY A 254 7.10 17.29 -3.37
N LEU A 255 7.09 17.00 -2.07
CA LEU A 255 5.96 16.38 -1.36
C LEU A 255 4.71 17.27 -1.39
N ALA A 256 4.87 18.60 -1.22
CA ALA A 256 3.77 19.53 -1.40
C ALA A 256 3.22 19.51 -2.85
N GLY A 257 4.10 19.32 -3.85
CA GLY A 257 3.70 19.10 -5.25
C GLY A 257 2.96 17.79 -5.45
N VAL A 258 3.40 16.70 -4.82
CA VAL A 258 2.72 15.38 -4.86
C VAL A 258 1.33 15.49 -4.25
N LYS A 259 1.18 16.18 -3.10
CA LYS A 259 -0.14 16.37 -2.44
C LYS A 259 -1.15 17.08 -3.33
N ALA A 260 -0.73 17.85 -4.31
CA ALA A 260 -1.66 18.53 -5.22
C ALA A 260 -2.45 17.55 -6.13
N TYR A 261 -1.98 16.31 -6.31
CA TYR A 261 -2.62 15.31 -7.18
C TYR A 261 -2.72 13.91 -6.56
N ALA A 262 -2.10 13.64 -5.41
CA ALA A 262 -2.14 12.34 -4.75
C ALA A 262 -2.37 12.49 -3.25
N ASP A 263 -2.90 11.44 -2.62
CA ASP A 263 -3.23 11.39 -1.20
C ASP A 263 -2.27 10.50 -0.41
N VAL A 264 -1.59 9.59 -1.10
CA VAL A 264 -0.70 8.60 -0.51
C VAL A 264 0.64 8.62 -1.22
N LEU A 265 1.71 8.59 -0.44
CA LEU A 265 3.08 8.33 -0.88
C LEU A 265 3.39 6.86 -0.65
N SER A 266 3.73 6.12 -1.71
CA SER A 266 4.20 4.74 -1.59
C SER A 266 5.59 4.60 -2.19
N THR A 267 6.56 4.14 -1.39
CA THR A 267 7.96 4.06 -1.82
C THR A 267 8.54 2.68 -1.59
N ASP A 268 9.63 2.35 -2.32
CA ASP A 268 10.48 1.26 -1.87
C ASP A 268 10.86 1.46 -0.40
N LYS A 269 10.72 0.40 0.40
CA LYS A 269 10.94 0.46 1.86
C LYS A 269 12.33 0.98 2.27
N SER A 270 13.35 0.81 1.41
CA SER A 270 14.70 1.33 1.65
C SER A 270 14.81 2.86 1.64
N VAL A 271 13.82 3.56 1.07
CA VAL A 271 13.73 5.03 1.12
C VAL A 271 13.37 5.52 2.52
N LEU A 272 12.51 4.77 3.21
CA LEU A 272 12.01 5.10 4.54
C LEU A 272 12.96 4.61 5.65
N ILE A 273 13.34 3.33 5.60
CA ILE A 273 14.35 2.76 6.51
C ILE A 273 15.44 2.10 5.64
N PRO A 274 16.58 2.77 5.44
CA PRO A 274 17.65 2.24 4.62
C PRO A 274 18.36 1.07 5.30
N ARG A 275 19.21 0.39 4.55
CA ARG A 275 20.12 -0.61 5.09
C ARG A 275 21.53 -0.03 5.22
N ASP A 276 22.24 -0.37 6.29
CA ASP A 276 23.64 -0.01 6.48
C ASP A 276 24.58 -0.82 5.55
N SER A 277 25.86 -0.57 5.60
CA SER A 277 26.88 -1.27 4.79
C SER A 277 26.96 -2.77 5.06
N ALA A 278 26.42 -3.25 6.19
CA ALA A 278 26.30 -4.68 6.51
C ALA A 278 24.94 -5.25 6.10
N GLY A 279 24.09 -4.48 5.43
CA GLY A 279 22.75 -4.86 5.00
C GLY A 279 21.71 -4.95 6.12
N ARG A 280 21.97 -4.37 7.31
CA ARG A 280 21.04 -4.35 8.45
C ARG A 280 20.14 -3.12 8.37
N LEU A 281 18.94 -3.19 8.94
CA LEU A 281 18.08 -2.00 9.08
C LEU A 281 18.82 -0.90 9.84
N ALA A 282 18.82 0.30 9.25
CA ALA A 282 19.33 1.52 9.87
C ALA A 282 18.20 2.30 10.56
N ASN A 283 18.47 3.55 10.94
CA ASN A 283 17.43 4.43 11.48
C ASN A 283 16.48 4.92 10.37
N PRO A 284 15.20 5.18 10.68
CA PRO A 284 14.28 5.80 9.75
C PRO A 284 14.78 7.14 9.21
N SER A 285 14.50 7.42 7.94
CA SER A 285 14.70 8.74 7.33
C SER A 285 13.59 9.71 7.76
N SER A 286 13.76 11.01 7.44
CA SER A 286 12.71 12.02 7.72
C SER A 286 11.50 11.92 6.81
N VAL A 287 11.53 11.09 5.73
CA VAL A 287 10.51 11.07 4.68
C VAL A 287 9.10 10.82 5.22
N ILE A 288 8.96 9.94 6.23
CA ILE A 288 7.63 9.66 6.82
C ILE A 288 7.06 10.94 7.45
N ALA A 289 7.84 11.60 8.31
CA ALA A 289 7.42 12.84 8.97
C ALA A 289 7.17 13.99 7.96
N ASP A 290 8.04 14.10 6.95
CA ASP A 290 7.93 15.13 5.91
C ASP A 290 6.68 14.92 5.05
N ALA A 291 6.34 13.67 4.71
CA ALA A 291 5.13 13.31 3.95
C ALA A 291 3.86 13.56 4.79
N HIS A 292 3.84 13.18 6.06
CA HIS A 292 2.74 13.50 6.97
C HIS A 292 2.56 15.01 7.14
N ALA A 293 3.64 15.77 7.24
CA ALA A 293 3.58 17.24 7.30
C ALA A 293 2.99 17.86 6.01
N ALA A 294 3.16 17.20 4.86
CA ALA A 294 2.52 17.59 3.60
C ALA A 294 1.07 17.07 3.48
N GLY A 295 0.56 16.27 4.43
CA GLY A 295 -0.78 15.70 4.43
C GLY A 295 -0.93 14.44 3.55
N LEU A 296 0.16 13.73 3.31
CA LEU A 296 0.19 12.44 2.60
C LEU A 296 0.24 11.29 3.60
N LEU A 297 -0.53 10.23 3.37
CA LEU A 297 -0.30 8.94 4.01
C LEU A 297 0.96 8.29 3.43
N VAL A 298 1.60 7.40 4.20
CA VAL A 298 2.85 6.73 3.80
C VAL A 298 2.70 5.22 3.87
N VAL A 299 2.85 4.54 2.72
CA VAL A 299 2.67 3.09 2.60
C VAL A 299 3.84 2.48 1.82
N PRO A 300 4.84 1.89 2.48
CA PRO A 300 5.99 1.27 1.80
C PRO A 300 5.65 -0.08 1.15
N TYR A 301 6.38 -0.40 0.08
CA TYR A 301 6.40 -1.70 -0.59
C TYR A 301 7.85 -2.23 -0.70
N THR A 302 8.12 -3.52 -0.84
CA THR A 302 7.26 -4.67 -0.64
C THR A 302 7.83 -5.52 0.49
N PHE A 303 7.00 -5.90 1.44
CA PHE A 303 7.38 -6.81 2.52
C PHE A 303 7.24 -8.26 2.07
N ARG A 304 8.32 -9.00 2.20
CA ARG A 304 8.44 -10.40 1.79
C ARG A 304 9.08 -11.21 2.91
N PRO A 305 8.58 -12.43 3.22
CA PRO A 305 9.03 -13.17 4.37
C PRO A 305 10.36 -13.91 4.17
N GLU A 306 10.80 -14.13 2.91
CA GLU A 306 11.99 -14.91 2.61
C GLU A 306 13.28 -14.17 2.97
N ASN A 307 14.25 -14.88 3.53
CA ASN A 307 15.55 -14.35 3.96
C ASN A 307 16.28 -13.55 2.86
N THR A 308 16.12 -13.95 1.60
CA THR A 308 16.76 -13.24 0.47
C THR A 308 16.32 -11.78 0.37
N PHE A 309 15.10 -11.45 0.82
CA PHE A 309 14.54 -10.09 0.78
C PHE A 309 14.73 -9.31 2.08
N LEU A 310 15.01 -10.02 3.18
CA LEU A 310 15.12 -9.42 4.51
C LEU A 310 16.49 -8.75 4.74
N PRO A 311 16.53 -7.72 5.60
CA PRO A 311 17.76 -7.21 6.17
C PRO A 311 18.57 -8.33 6.84
N THR A 312 19.90 -8.23 6.80
CA THR A 312 20.78 -9.32 7.25
C THR A 312 20.59 -9.68 8.73
N ASN A 313 20.27 -8.69 9.58
CA ASN A 313 20.02 -8.89 11.00
C ASN A 313 18.64 -9.51 11.33
N LEU A 314 17.78 -9.67 10.33
CA LEU A 314 16.45 -10.27 10.49
C LEU A 314 16.35 -11.64 9.82
N ARG A 315 17.42 -12.12 9.20
CA ARG A 315 17.47 -13.44 8.60
C ARG A 315 17.55 -14.54 9.66
N ILE A 316 16.89 -15.67 9.42
CA ILE A 316 16.90 -16.84 10.30
C ILE A 316 17.47 -18.02 9.53
N GLY A 317 18.54 -18.64 10.06
CA GLY A 317 19.24 -19.74 9.40
C GLY A 317 20.03 -19.30 8.15
N SER A 318 20.44 -20.28 7.33
CA SER A 318 21.31 -20.05 6.16
C SER A 318 20.59 -20.15 4.81
N SER A 319 19.36 -20.67 4.76
CA SER A 319 18.60 -20.79 3.52
C SER A 319 18.05 -19.44 3.08
N ALA A 320 18.39 -19.01 1.87
CA ALA A 320 17.91 -17.76 1.28
C ALA A 320 16.37 -17.74 1.08
N ASN A 321 15.78 -18.91 0.83
CA ASN A 321 14.36 -19.08 0.52
C ASN A 321 13.51 -19.41 1.78
N ALA A 322 14.15 -19.67 2.94
CA ALA A 322 13.41 -19.81 4.19
C ALA A 322 12.89 -18.48 4.69
N TYR A 323 11.78 -18.52 5.41
CA TYR A 323 11.23 -17.32 6.07
C TYR A 323 12.12 -16.91 7.23
N GLY A 324 12.37 -15.60 7.33
CA GLY A 324 13.10 -15.00 8.44
C GLY A 324 12.17 -14.29 9.43
N ASN A 325 12.72 -13.33 10.16
CA ASN A 325 11.98 -12.52 11.14
C ASN A 325 11.37 -11.27 10.48
N ASP A 326 10.47 -11.48 9.52
CA ASP A 326 9.73 -10.40 8.85
C ASP A 326 8.78 -9.66 9.81
N GLN A 327 8.33 -10.29 10.90
CA GLN A 327 7.57 -9.62 11.97
C GLN A 327 8.36 -8.44 12.55
N ALA A 328 9.64 -8.61 12.79
CA ALA A 328 10.49 -7.51 13.28
C ALA A 328 10.68 -6.42 12.21
N GLU A 329 10.73 -6.77 10.91
CA GLU A 329 10.75 -5.77 9.84
C GLU A 329 9.44 -4.96 9.82
N PHE A 330 8.27 -5.61 9.82
CA PHE A 330 6.99 -4.93 9.90
C PHE A 330 6.93 -3.97 11.10
N LEU A 331 7.26 -4.46 12.30
CA LEU A 331 7.22 -3.65 13.51
C LEU A 331 8.16 -2.44 13.45
N ALA A 332 9.32 -2.56 12.81
CA ALA A 332 10.24 -1.43 12.65
C ALA A 332 9.59 -0.30 11.82
N PHE A 333 8.88 -0.64 10.73
CA PHE A 333 8.19 0.35 9.90
C PHE A 333 6.93 0.89 10.56
N LEU A 334 6.13 0.05 11.20
CA LEU A 334 4.95 0.49 11.96
C LEU A 334 5.32 1.45 13.09
N ASN A 335 6.40 1.15 13.84
CA ASN A 335 6.93 2.05 14.88
C ASN A 335 7.51 3.35 14.30
N ALA A 336 7.97 3.35 13.05
CA ALA A 336 8.41 4.56 12.36
C ALA A 336 7.24 5.44 11.89
N GLY A 337 5.99 4.95 11.98
CA GLY A 337 4.77 5.71 11.73
C GLY A 337 4.19 5.57 10.34
N VAL A 338 4.45 4.46 9.62
CA VAL A 338 3.78 4.21 8.33
C VAL A 338 2.30 3.89 8.53
N ASP A 339 1.46 4.30 7.57
CA ASP A 339 -0.01 4.16 7.64
C ASP A 339 -0.52 2.83 7.08
N GLY A 340 0.35 2.06 6.45
CA GLY A 340 0.04 0.74 5.91
C GLY A 340 1.27 0.07 5.32
N VAL A 341 1.11 -1.15 4.81
CA VAL A 341 2.20 -1.94 4.23
C VAL A 341 1.70 -2.78 3.05
N PHE A 342 2.49 -2.85 1.96
CA PHE A 342 2.28 -3.83 0.88
C PHE A 342 3.03 -5.12 1.19
N ALA A 343 2.32 -6.24 1.27
CA ALA A 343 2.90 -7.52 1.66
C ALA A 343 2.51 -8.67 0.72
N ASP A 344 3.50 -9.52 0.38
CA ASP A 344 3.27 -10.78 -0.35
C ASP A 344 2.60 -11.85 0.55
N ALA A 345 2.73 -11.71 1.88
CA ALA A 345 2.13 -12.59 2.89
C ALA A 345 1.18 -11.81 3.81
N PRO A 346 -0.09 -11.62 3.41
CA PRO A 346 -1.05 -10.78 4.15
C PRO A 346 -1.34 -11.25 5.58
N ASP A 347 -1.35 -12.55 5.84
CA ASP A 347 -1.51 -13.13 7.19
C ASP A 347 -0.40 -12.66 8.15
N ARG A 348 0.84 -12.59 7.66
CA ARG A 348 1.99 -12.16 8.44
C ARG A 348 1.96 -10.65 8.70
N ALA A 349 1.57 -9.86 7.69
CA ALA A 349 1.35 -8.43 7.86
C ALA A 349 0.21 -8.13 8.84
N ARG A 350 -0.93 -8.86 8.74
CA ARG A 350 -2.05 -8.72 9.68
C ARG A 350 -1.64 -9.07 11.11
N ALA A 351 -0.87 -10.14 11.30
CA ALA A 351 -0.34 -10.51 12.61
C ALA A 351 0.54 -9.39 13.19
N ALA A 352 1.41 -8.77 12.37
CA ALA A 352 2.24 -7.65 12.80
C ALA A 352 1.43 -6.41 13.17
N VAL A 353 0.42 -6.05 12.37
CA VAL A 353 -0.48 -4.92 12.65
C VAL A 353 -1.26 -5.17 13.94
N THR A 354 -1.77 -6.39 14.15
CA THR A 354 -2.49 -6.74 15.38
C THR A 354 -1.58 -6.66 16.60
N LEU A 355 -0.36 -7.16 16.49
CA LEU A 355 0.63 -7.05 17.57
C LEU A 355 0.96 -5.58 17.86
N PHE A 356 1.24 -4.77 16.82
CA PHE A 356 1.53 -3.35 16.95
C PHE A 356 0.38 -2.62 17.67
N ALA A 357 -0.87 -2.83 17.26
CA ALA A 357 -2.03 -2.22 17.89
C ALA A 357 -2.15 -2.59 19.39
N SER A 358 -1.79 -3.83 19.76
CA SER A 358 -1.81 -4.27 21.16
C SER A 358 -0.71 -3.63 22.04
N LEU A 359 0.35 -3.15 21.40
CA LEU A 359 1.49 -2.49 22.09
C LEU A 359 1.27 -0.98 22.27
N VAL A 360 0.36 -0.37 21.50
CA VAL A 360 0.01 1.06 21.62
C VAL A 360 -1.13 1.18 22.65
N PRO A 361 -0.90 1.79 23.83
CA PRO A 361 -1.95 1.96 24.84
C PRO A 361 -3.08 2.83 24.27
N GLU A 362 -4.33 2.39 24.44
CA GLU A 362 -5.49 3.19 24.05
C GLU A 362 -5.48 4.58 24.71
N PRO A 363 -5.92 5.65 23.99
CA PRO A 363 -6.01 7.00 24.54
C PRO A 363 -6.84 7.07 25.83
N SER A 364 -7.85 6.20 25.98
CA SER A 364 -8.64 6.02 27.19
C SER A 364 -7.81 5.56 28.40
N SER A 365 -6.82 4.69 28.19
CA SER A 365 -5.90 4.22 29.24
C SER A 365 -5.00 5.35 29.72
N TRP A 366 -4.51 6.20 28.84
CA TRP A 366 -3.75 7.41 29.19
C TRP A 366 -4.64 8.43 29.94
N ALA A 367 -5.87 8.65 29.48
CA ALA A 367 -6.82 9.55 30.14
C ALA A 367 -7.16 9.05 31.55
N MET A 368 -7.38 7.74 31.74
CA MET A 368 -7.62 7.14 33.06
C MET A 368 -6.40 7.23 33.97
N MET A 369 -5.19 7.00 33.44
CA MET A 369 -3.94 7.11 34.21
C MET A 369 -3.70 8.54 34.66
N LEU A 370 -3.83 9.53 33.76
CA LEU A 370 -3.71 10.95 34.09
C LEU A 370 -4.80 11.41 35.06
N GLY A 371 -6.03 10.98 34.88
CA GLY A 371 -7.15 11.23 35.81
C GLY A 371 -6.90 10.63 37.20
N GLY A 372 -6.39 9.40 37.25
CA GLY A 372 -6.00 8.73 38.49
C GLY A 372 -4.88 9.50 39.24
N PHE A 373 -3.82 9.92 38.58
CA PHE A 373 -2.76 10.74 39.18
C PHE A 373 -3.27 12.10 39.63
N ALA A 374 -4.16 12.76 38.87
CA ALA A 374 -4.78 14.02 39.28
C ALA A 374 -5.63 13.88 40.55
N MET A 375 -6.42 12.79 40.67
CA MET A 375 -7.23 12.50 41.87
C MET A 375 -6.34 12.20 43.09
N ILE A 376 -5.27 11.41 42.93
CA ILE A 376 -4.30 11.13 43.97
C ILE A 376 -3.63 12.44 44.43
N GLY A 377 -3.16 13.28 43.50
CA GLY A 377 -2.58 14.58 43.78
C GLY A 377 -3.51 15.53 44.52
N ALA A 378 -4.82 15.54 44.16
CA ALA A 378 -5.81 16.35 44.84
C ALA A 378 -6.09 15.87 46.28
N THR A 379 -6.14 14.55 46.50
CA THR A 379 -6.35 13.96 47.85
C THR A 379 -5.14 14.20 48.72
N LEU A 380 -3.94 14.08 48.24
CA LEU A 380 -2.72 14.38 48.99
C LEU A 380 -2.63 15.87 49.39
N ARG A 381 -2.99 16.79 48.47
CA ARG A 381 -3.04 18.24 48.79
C ARG A 381 -4.12 18.57 49.83
N ARG A 382 -5.27 17.90 49.79
CA ARG A 382 -6.32 18.09 50.83
C ARG A 382 -5.85 17.60 52.19
N ARG A 383 -5.17 16.44 52.27
CA ARG A 383 -4.59 15.93 53.55
C ARG A 383 -3.48 16.85 54.07
N ALA A 384 -2.56 17.32 53.25
CA ALA A 384 -1.51 18.25 53.64
C ALA A 384 -2.09 19.58 54.21
N ARG A 385 -3.15 20.12 53.57
CA ARG A 385 -3.82 21.33 54.08
C ARG A 385 -4.58 21.11 55.39
N ALA A 386 -5.11 19.90 55.65
CA ALA A 386 -5.77 19.57 56.92
C ALA A 386 -4.76 19.48 58.08
N LEU A 387 -3.57 18.93 57.81
CA LEU A 387 -2.45 18.84 58.81
C LEU A 387 -1.80 20.19 59.18
N VAL A 388 -1.90 21.21 58.33
CA VAL A 388 -1.37 22.57 58.58
C VAL A 388 -2.40 23.42 59.35
N ARG A 389 -3.65 23.00 59.45
CA ARG A 389 -4.73 23.70 60.15
C ARG A 389 -5.07 23.10 61.53
N ALA A 390 -4.47 21.98 61.91
CA ALA A 390 -4.50 21.38 63.24
C ALA A 390 -3.25 21.75 64.07
#